data_d5f0ca340d9ed6faf6d3c31802a50501
#
_entry.id   d5f0ca340d9ed6faf6d3c31802a50501
#
_cell.length_a   1.000
_cell.length_b   1.000
_cell.length_c   1.000
_cell.angle_alpha   90.00
_cell.angle_beta   90.00
_cell.angle_gamma   90.00
#
_symmetry.space_group_name_H-M   'P 1'
#
loop_
_entity.id
_entity.type
_entity.pdbx_description
1 polymer ?
#
loop_
_entity_poly.entity_id
_entity_poly.type
_entity_poly.pdbx_seq_one_letter_code
_entity_poly.pdbx_strand_id
1 'polypeptide(L)'
;MEKDRRGRRFMMHIRESFAEAEACHHGGRIRAEAAKRSLAQEDLLDYSANINPLGHPPLEDLILREMKKIGHYPDNDYVAYRRSCARFVGVDPENVVPGNGSSELMRLFAEALIEEGERVLIPTPTFGEYEAQSRLFGAEVVHVPQGIREPKSPKDFLDDALLRGAKAAFICNPNNPTGILLPRSEVAELAERCERAETFLFVDEAFIELSDPDQSVAAMAPEMEHLFVVRSLTKSFGVPGIRLGFGVAGDELAEVMNRTRLPWSISSLASAAGAHLLAQESHLVESRRVIKEEIRWLTCELKRLGLDPIESSVNFILVGVVGAGIRSSELVKLMEVERVLVRDCRSFGLGEDYIRLAVRRREENERMIGALEKVLGWRG
;
A
#
# COMPACT_ATOMS: atom_id res chain seq x y z
N MET A 1 -21.24 30.69 -11.53
CA MET A 1 -20.93 29.67 -12.53
C MET A 1 -19.40 29.53 -12.53
N GLU A 2 -18.91 28.60 -11.71
CA GLU A 2 -17.49 28.40 -11.48
C GLU A 2 -16.85 27.57 -12.61
N LYS A 3 -15.61 27.86 -12.92
CA LYS A 3 -14.77 27.09 -13.84
C LYS A 3 -13.78 26.28 -13.01
N ASP A 4 -13.51 25.02 -13.41
CA ASP A 4 -12.41 24.25 -12.84
C ASP A 4 -11.06 24.96 -13.08
N ARG A 5 -9.98 24.51 -12.37
CA ARG A 5 -8.60 25.03 -12.54
C ARG A 5 -8.07 24.92 -13.99
N ARG A 6 -8.76 24.19 -14.87
CA ARG A 6 -8.46 24.04 -16.32
C ARG A 6 -9.42 24.84 -17.21
N GLY A 7 -10.28 25.70 -16.62
CA GLY A 7 -11.21 26.57 -17.35
C GLY A 7 -12.43 25.88 -17.94
N ARG A 8 -12.73 24.62 -17.57
CA ARG A 8 -13.89 23.87 -18.06
C ARG A 8 -15.14 24.24 -17.29
N ARG A 9 -16.24 24.41 -17.99
CA ARG A 9 -17.57 24.62 -17.43
C ARG A 9 -18.20 23.27 -17.13
N PHE A 10 -18.47 22.97 -15.85
CA PHE A 10 -19.35 21.84 -15.52
C PHE A 10 -20.81 22.27 -15.80
N MET A 11 -21.46 21.55 -16.72
CA MET A 11 -22.90 21.73 -17.01
C MET A 11 -23.79 20.92 -16.05
N MET A 12 -23.19 20.17 -15.09
CA MET A 12 -23.88 19.32 -14.11
C MET A 12 -23.44 19.72 -12.68
N HIS A 13 -24.38 19.61 -11.73
CA HIS A 13 -24.08 19.78 -10.31
C HIS A 13 -23.35 18.54 -9.78
N ILE A 14 -22.01 18.53 -9.90
CA ILE A 14 -21.12 17.52 -9.31
C ILE A 14 -20.60 18.10 -7.99
N ARG A 15 -20.45 17.25 -6.96
CA ARG A 15 -19.77 17.67 -5.72
C ARG A 15 -18.41 18.28 -6.06
N GLU A 16 -18.07 19.41 -5.45
CA GLU A 16 -16.81 20.13 -5.74
C GLU A 16 -15.59 19.25 -5.50
N SER A 17 -15.54 18.53 -4.38
CA SER A 17 -14.48 17.58 -4.05
C SER A 17 -14.26 16.48 -5.12
N PHE A 18 -15.34 16.07 -5.81
CA PHE A 18 -15.26 15.10 -6.91
C PHE A 18 -14.84 15.75 -8.24
N ALA A 19 -15.28 16.98 -8.46
CA ALA A 19 -14.95 17.72 -9.67
C ALA A 19 -13.46 18.13 -9.71
N GLU A 20 -12.87 18.37 -8.54
CA GLU A 20 -11.46 18.75 -8.37
C GLU A 20 -10.53 17.55 -8.10
N ALA A 21 -11.07 16.34 -7.96
CA ALA A 21 -10.29 15.16 -7.66
C ALA A 21 -9.23 14.88 -8.73
N GLU A 22 -8.00 14.68 -8.28
CA GLU A 22 -6.90 14.23 -9.12
C GLU A 22 -6.61 12.75 -8.88
N ALA A 23 -6.38 12.00 -9.95
CA ALA A 23 -6.04 10.58 -9.83
C ALA A 23 -4.64 10.41 -9.27
N CYS A 24 -4.49 9.54 -8.27
CA CYS A 24 -3.18 9.17 -7.75
C CYS A 24 -2.31 8.48 -8.80
N HIS A 25 -1.02 8.77 -8.77
CA HIS A 25 -0.04 8.07 -9.59
C HIS A 25 0.37 6.76 -8.92
N HIS A 26 0.17 5.64 -9.62
CA HIS A 26 0.57 4.31 -9.15
C HIS A 26 1.62 3.68 -10.06
N GLY A 27 2.45 2.79 -9.49
CA GLY A 27 3.26 1.83 -10.25
C GLY A 27 2.40 0.69 -10.79
N GLY A 28 3.05 -0.33 -11.40
CA GLY A 28 2.35 -1.52 -11.91
C GLY A 28 1.61 -1.28 -13.23
N ARG A 29 2.07 -0.35 -14.06
CA ARG A 29 1.48 -0.02 -15.36
C ARG A 29 2.09 -0.80 -16.52
N ILE A 30 2.67 -1.98 -16.25
CA ILE A 30 3.42 -2.78 -17.22
C ILE A 30 2.64 -3.03 -18.52
N ARG A 31 1.33 -3.31 -18.45
CA ARG A 31 0.46 -3.52 -19.63
C ARG A 31 0.39 -2.28 -20.53
N ALA A 32 0.16 -1.13 -19.90
CA ALA A 32 0.07 0.13 -20.63
C ALA A 32 1.42 0.54 -21.23
N GLU A 33 2.50 0.32 -20.51
CA GLU A 33 3.86 0.64 -20.96
C GLU A 33 4.34 -0.33 -22.05
N ALA A 34 4.01 -1.62 -21.97
CA ALA A 34 4.27 -2.59 -23.03
C ALA A 34 3.52 -2.24 -24.31
N ALA A 35 2.21 -1.91 -24.20
CA ALA A 35 1.38 -1.52 -25.35
C ALA A 35 1.91 -0.26 -26.04
N LYS A 36 2.33 0.78 -25.31
CA LYS A 36 2.92 2.01 -25.89
C LYS A 36 4.17 1.74 -26.71
N ARG A 37 4.93 0.70 -26.36
CA ARG A 37 6.20 0.36 -26.99
C ARG A 37 6.10 -0.80 -27.98
N SER A 38 4.90 -1.36 -28.19
CA SER A 38 4.66 -2.55 -29.00
C SER A 38 5.54 -3.75 -28.55
N LEU A 39 5.69 -3.93 -27.23
CA LEU A 39 6.43 -4.99 -26.59
C LEU A 39 5.50 -5.99 -25.92
N ALA A 40 5.95 -7.23 -25.70
CA ALA A 40 5.30 -8.16 -24.79
C ALA A 40 5.55 -7.73 -23.34
N GLN A 41 4.65 -8.07 -22.40
CA GLN A 41 4.82 -7.71 -20.98
C GLN A 41 6.09 -8.37 -20.39
N GLU A 42 6.38 -9.57 -20.84
CA GLU A 42 7.54 -10.40 -20.44
C GLU A 42 8.89 -9.77 -20.85
N ASP A 43 8.87 -8.84 -21.81
CA ASP A 43 10.05 -8.09 -22.24
C ASP A 43 10.42 -6.94 -21.30
N LEU A 44 9.52 -6.58 -20.39
CA LEU A 44 9.70 -5.50 -19.42
C LEU A 44 9.96 -6.05 -18.01
N LEU A 45 10.90 -5.45 -17.31
CA LEU A 45 11.08 -5.65 -15.86
C LEU A 45 10.34 -4.53 -15.10
N ASP A 46 9.35 -4.89 -14.30
CA ASP A 46 8.57 -3.90 -13.52
C ASP A 46 9.04 -3.82 -12.06
N TYR A 47 9.90 -2.85 -11.76
CA TYR A 47 10.35 -2.47 -10.42
C TYR A 47 9.49 -1.35 -9.80
N SER A 48 8.46 -0.88 -10.50
CA SER A 48 7.55 0.16 -10.00
C SER A 48 6.46 -0.39 -9.08
N ALA A 49 6.19 -1.70 -9.14
CA ALA A 49 5.16 -2.40 -8.36
C ALA A 49 5.79 -3.33 -7.32
N ASN A 50 5.42 -3.14 -6.06
CA ASN A 50 5.94 -3.90 -4.92
C ASN A 50 5.16 -5.22 -4.75
N ILE A 51 5.42 -6.18 -5.60
CA ILE A 51 4.79 -7.52 -5.58
C ILE A 51 5.76 -8.50 -4.92
N ASN A 52 5.23 -9.52 -4.22
CA ASN A 52 6.04 -10.58 -3.64
C ASN A 52 6.96 -11.20 -4.70
N PRO A 53 8.29 -11.25 -4.48
CA PRO A 53 9.24 -11.78 -5.45
C PRO A 53 9.04 -13.28 -5.77
N LEU A 54 8.41 -14.04 -4.88
CA LEU A 54 8.09 -15.44 -5.12
C LEU A 54 6.83 -15.64 -5.97
N GLY A 55 6.06 -14.55 -6.24
CA GLY A 55 4.75 -14.66 -6.86
C GLY A 55 3.72 -15.21 -5.87
N HIS A 56 2.79 -16.02 -6.38
CA HIS A 56 1.71 -16.60 -5.57
C HIS A 56 1.88 -18.11 -5.37
N PRO A 57 1.35 -18.67 -4.26
CA PRO A 57 1.16 -20.10 -4.12
C PRO A 57 0.25 -20.66 -5.24
N PRO A 58 0.28 -21.97 -5.53
CA PRO A 58 -0.59 -22.57 -6.54
C PRO A 58 -2.07 -22.28 -6.30
N LEU A 59 -2.75 -21.71 -7.29
CA LEU A 59 -4.17 -21.31 -7.25
C LEU A 59 -4.99 -21.89 -8.41
N GLU A 60 -4.35 -22.45 -9.42
CA GLU A 60 -4.95 -22.81 -10.70
C GLU A 60 -6.12 -23.78 -10.52
N ASP A 61 -5.91 -24.89 -9.80
CA ASP A 61 -6.93 -25.89 -9.56
C ASP A 61 -8.12 -25.37 -8.72
N LEU A 62 -7.82 -24.46 -7.77
CA LEU A 62 -8.85 -23.80 -6.99
C LEU A 62 -9.72 -22.91 -7.88
N ILE A 63 -9.08 -22.06 -8.68
CA ILE A 63 -9.77 -21.15 -9.59
C ILE A 63 -10.61 -21.92 -10.61
N LEU A 64 -10.07 -23.00 -11.20
CA LEU A 64 -10.84 -23.85 -12.13
C LEU A 64 -12.06 -24.51 -11.49
N ARG A 65 -11.99 -24.91 -10.22
CA ARG A 65 -13.16 -25.41 -9.49
C ARG A 65 -14.19 -24.32 -9.23
N GLU A 66 -13.75 -23.14 -8.78
CA GLU A 66 -14.65 -22.02 -8.48
C GLU A 66 -15.28 -21.41 -9.75
N MET A 67 -14.62 -21.49 -10.90
CA MET A 67 -15.19 -21.10 -12.20
C MET A 67 -16.54 -21.80 -12.50
N LYS A 68 -16.76 -23.01 -11.98
CA LYS A 68 -18.05 -23.71 -12.15
C LYS A 68 -19.19 -23.06 -11.39
N LYS A 69 -18.91 -22.16 -10.46
CA LYS A 69 -19.89 -21.50 -9.57
C LYS A 69 -20.20 -20.05 -9.97
N ILE A 70 -19.52 -19.50 -10.99
CA ILE A 70 -19.66 -18.08 -11.37
C ILE A 70 -21.06 -17.68 -11.87
N GLY A 71 -21.94 -18.65 -12.14
CA GLY A 71 -23.36 -18.40 -12.46
C GLY A 71 -24.20 -17.94 -11.26
N HIS A 72 -23.64 -17.92 -10.06
CA HIS A 72 -24.31 -17.48 -8.83
C HIS A 72 -23.57 -16.29 -8.20
N TYR A 73 -24.32 -15.44 -7.49
CA TYR A 73 -23.70 -14.37 -6.70
C TYR A 73 -22.81 -14.96 -5.61
N PRO A 74 -21.71 -14.25 -5.24
CA PRO A 74 -20.92 -14.62 -4.07
C PRO A 74 -21.76 -14.58 -2.78
N ASP A 75 -21.30 -15.29 -1.76
CA ASP A 75 -21.76 -15.07 -0.39
C ASP A 75 -21.47 -13.62 0.02
N ASN A 76 -22.52 -12.82 0.26
CA ASN A 76 -22.35 -11.40 0.59
C ASN A 76 -21.69 -11.18 1.96
N ASP A 77 -21.82 -12.14 2.88
CA ASP A 77 -21.21 -12.06 4.21
C ASP A 77 -19.78 -12.58 4.22
N TYR A 78 -19.33 -13.20 3.10
CA TYR A 78 -17.97 -13.76 2.93
C TYR A 78 -17.53 -14.62 4.10
N VAL A 79 -18.42 -15.44 4.66
CA VAL A 79 -18.23 -16.19 5.91
C VAL A 79 -16.91 -16.98 5.93
N ALA A 80 -16.61 -17.72 4.85
CA ALA A 80 -15.40 -18.52 4.77
C ALA A 80 -14.13 -17.66 4.77
N TYR A 81 -14.15 -16.55 4.03
CA TYR A 81 -13.02 -15.62 3.94
C TYR A 81 -12.81 -14.86 5.26
N ARG A 82 -13.87 -14.32 5.85
CA ARG A 82 -13.82 -13.64 7.17
C ARG A 82 -13.25 -14.56 8.26
N ARG A 83 -13.70 -15.83 8.33
CA ARG A 83 -13.14 -16.82 9.27
C ARG A 83 -11.66 -17.08 9.05
N SER A 84 -11.21 -17.11 7.79
CA SER A 84 -9.79 -17.30 7.47
C SER A 84 -8.96 -16.07 7.86
N CYS A 85 -9.46 -14.85 7.59
CA CYS A 85 -8.82 -13.60 8.04
C CYS A 85 -8.74 -13.53 9.57
N ALA A 86 -9.85 -13.80 10.26
CA ALA A 86 -9.92 -13.79 11.71
C ALA A 86 -8.89 -14.73 12.36
N ARG A 87 -8.82 -15.97 11.86
CA ARG A 87 -7.83 -16.96 12.31
C ARG A 87 -6.40 -16.49 12.05
N PHE A 88 -6.16 -15.86 10.89
CA PHE A 88 -4.84 -15.41 10.47
C PHE A 88 -4.27 -14.30 11.36
N VAL A 89 -5.12 -13.41 11.89
CA VAL A 89 -4.69 -12.30 12.76
C VAL A 89 -5.04 -12.50 14.23
N GLY A 90 -5.79 -13.56 14.59
CA GLY A 90 -6.12 -13.91 15.98
C GLY A 90 -7.25 -13.07 16.58
N VAL A 91 -8.31 -12.81 15.79
CA VAL A 91 -9.52 -12.05 16.21
C VAL A 91 -10.79 -12.83 15.91
N ASP A 92 -11.95 -12.30 16.30
CA ASP A 92 -13.24 -12.88 15.92
C ASP A 92 -13.66 -12.47 14.51
N PRO A 93 -14.40 -13.35 13.77
CA PRO A 93 -14.86 -13.02 12.41
C PRO A 93 -15.73 -11.76 12.33
N GLU A 94 -16.40 -11.38 13.39
CA GLU A 94 -17.25 -10.19 13.52
C GLU A 94 -16.44 -8.91 13.40
N ASN A 95 -15.19 -8.91 13.84
CA ASN A 95 -14.26 -7.78 13.76
C ASN A 95 -13.60 -7.62 12.39
N VAL A 96 -13.86 -8.55 11.46
CA VAL A 96 -13.25 -8.53 10.11
C VAL A 96 -14.17 -7.85 9.11
N VAL A 97 -13.60 -6.92 8.33
CA VAL A 97 -14.24 -6.22 7.21
C VAL A 97 -13.54 -6.63 5.91
N PRO A 98 -14.15 -7.50 5.07
CA PRO A 98 -13.56 -7.88 3.79
C PRO A 98 -13.62 -6.75 2.77
N GLY A 99 -12.61 -6.64 1.89
CA GLY A 99 -12.53 -5.59 0.88
C GLY A 99 -11.90 -6.06 -0.44
N ASN A 100 -12.32 -5.44 -1.54
CA ASN A 100 -11.75 -5.61 -2.88
C ASN A 100 -10.37 -4.91 -2.97
N GLY A 101 -9.41 -5.45 -2.22
CA GLY A 101 -8.13 -4.81 -1.90
C GLY A 101 -8.27 -3.78 -0.78
N SER A 102 -7.13 -3.41 -0.18
CA SER A 102 -7.10 -2.37 0.87
C SER A 102 -7.61 -0.99 0.40
N SER A 103 -7.55 -0.72 -0.90
CA SER A 103 -8.05 0.56 -1.46
C SER A 103 -9.55 0.76 -1.30
N GLU A 104 -10.36 -0.31 -1.40
CA GLU A 104 -11.80 -0.23 -1.09
C GLU A 104 -12.02 0.10 0.39
N LEU A 105 -11.23 -0.48 1.28
CA LEU A 105 -11.32 -0.24 2.72
C LEU A 105 -10.92 1.19 3.11
N MET A 106 -9.90 1.76 2.45
CA MET A 106 -9.55 3.18 2.61
C MET A 106 -10.71 4.09 2.21
N ARG A 107 -11.34 3.77 1.06
CA ARG A 107 -12.53 4.49 0.59
C ARG A 107 -13.68 4.37 1.58
N LEU A 108 -13.99 3.17 2.01
CA LEU A 108 -15.08 2.89 2.95
C LEU A 108 -14.85 3.60 4.31
N PHE A 109 -13.60 3.59 4.80
CA PHE A 109 -13.22 4.31 6.02
C PHE A 109 -13.48 5.81 5.88
N ALA A 110 -12.99 6.43 4.79
CA ALA A 110 -13.20 7.84 4.55
C ALA A 110 -14.69 8.19 4.37
N GLU A 111 -15.45 7.35 3.66
CA GLU A 111 -16.88 7.53 3.41
C GLU A 111 -17.73 7.38 4.67
N ALA A 112 -17.34 6.47 5.57
CA ALA A 112 -18.09 6.21 6.81
C ALA A 112 -17.82 7.25 7.90
N LEU A 113 -16.65 7.88 7.94
CA LEU A 113 -16.20 8.65 9.10
C LEU A 113 -15.95 10.13 8.81
N ILE A 114 -15.61 10.52 7.57
CA ILE A 114 -15.15 11.88 7.28
C ILE A 114 -16.30 12.73 6.74
N GLU A 115 -16.55 13.85 7.39
CA GLU A 115 -17.45 14.90 6.93
C GLU A 115 -16.66 16.11 6.40
N GLU A 116 -17.37 16.98 5.66
CA GLU A 116 -16.77 18.18 5.06
C GLU A 116 -16.16 19.12 6.11
N GLY A 117 -14.92 19.53 5.89
CA GLY A 117 -14.17 20.43 6.78
C GLY A 117 -13.49 19.74 7.97
N GLU A 118 -13.69 18.43 8.16
CA GLU A 118 -13.00 17.70 9.23
C GLU A 118 -11.51 17.51 8.92
N ARG A 119 -10.67 17.68 9.95
CA ARG A 119 -9.21 17.56 9.82
C ARG A 119 -8.76 16.11 9.81
N VAL A 120 -7.89 15.79 8.86
CA VAL A 120 -7.26 14.48 8.72
C VAL A 120 -5.73 14.63 8.70
N LEU A 121 -5.05 13.91 9.58
CA LEU A 121 -3.60 13.97 9.73
C LEU A 121 -2.94 12.90 8.87
N ILE A 122 -2.04 13.30 7.97
CA ILE A 122 -1.33 12.37 7.08
C ILE A 122 0.17 12.61 7.20
N PRO A 123 0.91 11.67 7.84
CA PRO A 123 2.38 11.71 7.85
C PRO A 123 2.95 11.61 6.44
N THR A 124 3.93 12.46 6.10
CA THR A 124 4.53 12.51 4.77
C THR A 124 6.06 12.35 4.84
N PRO A 125 6.66 11.66 3.85
CA PRO A 125 6.04 11.04 2.67
C PRO A 125 5.32 9.73 2.98
N THR A 126 4.17 9.48 2.36
CA THR A 126 3.42 8.23 2.47
C THR A 126 2.57 7.94 1.22
N PHE A 127 1.72 6.92 1.28
CA PHE A 127 0.88 6.51 0.15
C PHE A 127 -0.24 7.53 -0.12
N GLY A 128 -0.29 8.05 -1.34
CA GLY A 128 -1.15 9.18 -1.71
C GLY A 128 -2.66 8.91 -1.69
N GLU A 129 -3.09 7.63 -1.63
CA GLU A 129 -4.52 7.30 -1.57
C GLU A 129 -5.17 7.77 -0.26
N TYR A 130 -4.45 7.87 0.84
CA TYR A 130 -5.01 8.39 2.09
C TYR A 130 -5.54 9.81 1.91
N GLU A 131 -4.73 10.68 1.30
CA GLU A 131 -5.12 12.04 0.97
C GLU A 131 -6.25 12.07 -0.08
N ALA A 132 -6.08 11.32 -1.18
CA ALA A 132 -7.04 11.30 -2.27
C ALA A 132 -8.43 10.88 -1.81
N GLN A 133 -8.53 9.79 -1.02
CA GLN A 133 -9.81 9.31 -0.52
C GLN A 133 -10.41 10.26 0.53
N SER A 134 -9.61 10.82 1.44
CA SER A 134 -10.09 11.77 2.45
C SER A 134 -10.64 13.05 1.81
N ARG A 135 -9.93 13.61 0.81
CA ARG A 135 -10.38 14.82 0.08
C ARG A 135 -11.69 14.61 -0.70
N LEU A 136 -11.97 13.40 -1.18
CA LEU A 136 -13.23 13.10 -1.84
C LEU A 136 -14.45 13.31 -0.92
N PHE A 137 -14.26 13.16 0.40
CA PHE A 137 -15.30 13.39 1.39
C PHE A 137 -15.18 14.74 2.07
N GLY A 138 -14.36 15.66 1.53
CA GLY A 138 -14.27 17.04 1.99
C GLY A 138 -13.31 17.28 3.14
N ALA A 139 -12.41 16.34 3.45
CA ALA A 139 -11.44 16.50 4.52
C ALA A 139 -10.50 17.70 4.31
N GLU A 140 -10.21 18.40 5.40
CA GLU A 140 -9.05 19.28 5.51
C GLU A 140 -7.81 18.45 5.85
N VAL A 141 -6.97 18.20 4.84
CA VAL A 141 -5.77 17.36 5.01
C VAL A 141 -4.62 18.18 5.57
N VAL A 142 -4.08 17.73 6.70
CA VAL A 142 -2.90 18.28 7.37
C VAL A 142 -1.72 17.33 7.16
N HIS A 143 -0.74 17.76 6.38
CA HIS A 143 0.48 17.01 6.18
C HIS A 143 1.45 17.17 7.36
N VAL A 144 1.92 16.03 7.89
CA VAL A 144 2.83 15.99 9.04
C VAL A 144 4.15 15.35 8.63
N PRO A 145 5.27 16.09 8.61
CA PRO A 145 6.58 15.54 8.19
C PRO A 145 7.09 14.46 9.15
N GLN A 146 7.24 13.21 8.67
CA GLN A 146 7.73 12.08 9.49
C GLN A 146 9.21 11.72 9.29
N GLY A 147 9.88 12.31 8.31
CA GLY A 147 11.26 11.97 7.96
C GLY A 147 11.37 10.82 6.94
N ILE A 148 12.59 10.65 6.41
CA ILE A 148 12.85 9.67 5.33
C ILE A 148 13.93 8.67 5.73
N ARG A 149 14.97 9.11 6.46
CA ARG A 149 16.18 8.34 6.75
C ARG A 149 16.21 7.74 8.15
N GLU A 150 15.75 8.51 9.10
CA GLU A 150 15.71 8.12 10.51
C GLU A 150 14.27 7.87 10.90
N PRO A 151 13.93 6.67 11.39
CA PRO A 151 12.63 6.41 11.97
C PRO A 151 12.39 7.41 13.10
N LYS A 152 11.34 8.22 12.99
CA LYS A 152 10.86 9.02 14.10
C LYS A 152 9.74 8.27 14.78
N SER A 153 9.71 8.31 16.10
CA SER A 153 8.56 7.80 16.83
C SER A 153 7.31 8.60 16.46
N PRO A 154 6.14 7.98 16.30
CA PRO A 154 4.89 8.69 16.03
C PRO A 154 4.61 9.86 16.99
N LYS A 155 5.05 9.79 18.25
CA LYS A 155 4.93 10.88 19.22
C LYS A 155 5.72 12.15 18.85
N ASP A 156 6.75 12.01 17.99
CA ASP A 156 7.59 13.14 17.59
C ASP A 156 6.98 13.93 16.42
N PHE A 157 6.00 13.36 15.71
CA PHE A 157 5.35 14.02 14.58
C PHE A 157 3.81 14.04 14.66
N LEU A 158 3.18 13.18 15.44
CA LEU A 158 1.74 13.20 15.76
C LEU A 158 1.59 13.45 17.27
N ASP A 159 1.78 14.68 17.70
CA ASP A 159 1.62 15.05 19.09
C ASP A 159 0.14 15.15 19.52
N ASP A 160 -0.12 15.20 20.82
CA ASP A 160 -1.48 15.23 21.36
C ASP A 160 -2.24 16.52 21.00
N ALA A 161 -1.54 17.60 20.66
CA ALA A 161 -2.19 18.83 20.23
C ALA A 161 -2.72 18.71 18.80
N LEU A 162 -2.01 18.01 17.93
CA LEU A 162 -2.46 17.68 16.58
C LEU A 162 -3.63 16.69 16.60
N LEU A 163 -3.56 15.64 17.44
CA LEU A 163 -4.61 14.63 17.55
C LEU A 163 -5.92 15.26 18.04
N ARG A 164 -5.88 16.12 19.06
CA ARG A 164 -7.11 16.77 19.54
C ARG A 164 -7.82 17.56 18.45
N GLY A 165 -9.06 17.15 18.17
CA GLY A 165 -9.93 17.76 17.15
C GLY A 165 -9.57 17.39 15.72
N ALA A 166 -8.71 16.38 15.49
CA ALA A 166 -8.61 15.71 14.21
C ALA A 166 -9.62 14.55 14.15
N LYS A 167 -10.28 14.38 13.01
CA LYS A 167 -11.23 13.28 12.82
C LYS A 167 -10.50 11.95 12.67
N ALA A 168 -9.42 11.96 11.88
CA ALA A 168 -8.64 10.76 11.65
C ALA A 168 -7.15 11.07 11.49
N ALA A 169 -6.31 10.07 11.78
CA ALA A 169 -4.90 10.03 11.46
C ALA A 169 -4.58 8.73 10.68
N PHE A 170 -3.64 8.81 9.76
CA PHE A 170 -3.19 7.66 8.97
C PHE A 170 -1.76 7.29 9.32
N ILE A 171 -1.47 5.99 9.39
CA ILE A 171 -0.11 5.43 9.49
C ILE A 171 0.00 4.27 8.49
N CYS A 172 1.09 4.26 7.72
CA CYS A 172 1.47 3.12 6.88
C CYS A 172 2.63 2.39 7.57
N ASN A 173 2.45 1.13 7.91
CA ASN A 173 3.46 0.36 8.65
C ASN A 173 3.59 -1.08 8.13
N PRO A 174 4.69 -1.42 7.40
CA PRO A 174 5.81 -0.55 6.97
C PRO A 174 5.40 0.56 6.00
N ASN A 175 6.07 1.71 6.12
CA ASN A 175 5.70 2.88 5.32
C ASN A 175 6.12 2.77 3.85
N ASN A 176 5.24 3.12 2.96
CA ASN A 176 5.49 3.30 1.54
C ASN A 176 5.54 4.82 1.22
N PRO A 177 6.68 5.40 0.77
CA PRO A 177 7.75 4.73 0.02
C PRO A 177 9.03 4.40 0.80
N THR A 178 9.13 4.71 2.09
CA THR A 178 10.42 4.67 2.83
C THR A 178 10.89 3.25 3.20
N GLY A 179 9.96 2.30 3.34
CA GLY A 179 10.27 0.95 3.84
C GLY A 179 10.51 0.87 5.35
N ILE A 180 10.34 1.97 6.07
CA ILE A 180 10.51 2.04 7.52
C ILE A 180 9.40 1.27 8.22
N LEU A 181 9.76 0.40 9.14
CA LEU A 181 8.88 -0.34 10.05
C LEU A 181 8.95 0.30 11.43
N LEU A 182 7.82 0.76 11.93
CA LEU A 182 7.66 1.19 13.31
C LEU A 182 7.44 -0.03 14.22
N PRO A 183 8.05 -0.06 15.41
CA PRO A 183 7.77 -1.09 16.40
C PRO A 183 6.29 -1.11 16.82
N ARG A 184 5.77 -2.31 17.10
CA ARG A 184 4.40 -2.51 17.60
C ARG A 184 4.09 -1.62 18.81
N SER A 185 5.04 -1.48 19.74
CA SER A 185 4.87 -0.66 20.94
C SER A 185 4.59 0.80 20.63
N GLU A 186 5.23 1.35 19.60
CA GLU A 186 5.04 2.75 19.19
C GLU A 186 3.72 2.99 18.48
N VAL A 187 3.29 2.04 17.63
CA VAL A 187 1.99 2.12 16.96
C VAL A 187 0.85 1.90 17.97
N ALA A 188 1.04 0.99 18.94
CA ALA A 188 0.10 0.78 20.04
C ALA A 188 -0.04 2.02 20.93
N GLU A 189 1.07 2.66 21.31
CA GLU A 189 1.05 3.93 22.06
C GLU A 189 0.29 5.02 21.30
N LEU A 190 0.51 5.12 19.96
CA LEU A 190 -0.24 6.05 19.12
C LEU A 190 -1.74 5.72 19.12
N ALA A 191 -2.11 4.44 18.99
CA ALA A 191 -3.51 4.01 19.00
C ALA A 191 -4.20 4.40 20.33
N GLU A 192 -3.55 4.18 21.47
CA GLU A 192 -4.06 4.61 22.78
C GLU A 192 -4.20 6.13 22.90
N ARG A 193 -3.30 6.90 22.28
CA ARG A 193 -3.39 8.37 22.25
C ARG A 193 -4.53 8.85 21.37
N CYS A 194 -4.74 8.20 20.23
CA CYS A 194 -5.86 8.46 19.34
C CYS A 194 -7.19 8.14 20.04
N GLU A 195 -7.27 7.02 20.75
CA GLU A 195 -8.43 6.63 21.57
C GLU A 195 -8.80 7.73 22.58
N ARG A 196 -7.81 8.22 23.35
CA ARG A 196 -8.04 9.32 24.33
C ARG A 196 -8.42 10.64 23.68
N ALA A 197 -8.05 10.87 22.43
CA ALA A 197 -8.35 12.07 21.66
C ALA A 197 -9.65 11.97 20.83
N GLU A 198 -10.31 10.82 20.86
CA GLU A 198 -11.47 10.49 20.01
C GLU A 198 -11.16 10.68 18.51
N THR A 199 -9.91 10.36 18.13
CA THR A 199 -9.40 10.45 16.74
C THR A 199 -9.28 9.04 16.16
N PHE A 200 -9.92 8.78 15.04
CA PHE A 200 -9.77 7.48 14.37
C PHE A 200 -8.36 7.29 13.82
N LEU A 201 -7.73 6.16 14.14
CA LEU A 201 -6.43 5.78 13.60
C LEU A 201 -6.59 4.70 12.53
N PHE A 202 -6.24 5.04 11.29
CA PHE A 202 -6.11 4.08 10.19
C PHE A 202 -4.68 3.58 10.08
N VAL A 203 -4.45 2.31 10.32
CA VAL A 203 -3.13 1.67 10.17
C VAL A 203 -3.12 0.79 8.93
N ASP A 204 -2.32 1.17 7.93
CA ASP A 204 -2.13 0.37 6.72
C ASP A 204 -0.95 -0.59 6.89
N GLU A 205 -1.25 -1.84 7.14
CA GLU A 205 -0.30 -2.94 7.26
C GLU A 205 -0.20 -3.78 5.96
N ALA A 206 -0.40 -3.18 4.79
CA ALA A 206 -0.41 -3.89 3.51
C ALA A 206 0.89 -4.66 3.20
N PHE A 207 1.98 -4.35 3.87
CA PHE A 207 3.29 -4.98 3.67
C PHE A 207 3.82 -5.74 4.87
N ILE A 208 3.10 -5.78 5.98
CA ILE A 208 3.60 -6.31 7.25
C ILE A 208 4.01 -7.78 7.16
N GLU A 209 3.26 -8.61 6.40
CA GLU A 209 3.58 -10.03 6.19
C GLU A 209 4.91 -10.26 5.46
N LEU A 210 5.35 -9.30 4.64
CA LEU A 210 6.62 -9.34 3.92
C LEU A 210 7.78 -8.71 4.69
N SER A 211 7.50 -8.20 5.88
CA SER A 211 8.45 -7.55 6.79
C SER A 211 8.56 -8.35 8.10
N ASP A 212 7.93 -7.86 9.15
CA ASP A 212 7.87 -8.51 10.47
C ASP A 212 6.41 -8.50 10.99
N PRO A 213 5.67 -9.60 10.85
CA PRO A 213 4.27 -9.67 11.28
C PRO A 213 4.08 -9.55 12.80
N ASP A 214 5.13 -9.76 13.61
CA ASP A 214 5.06 -9.62 15.06
C ASP A 214 4.92 -8.14 15.47
N GLN A 215 5.23 -7.21 14.55
CA GLN A 215 5.04 -5.78 14.75
C GLN A 215 3.61 -5.30 14.45
N SER A 216 2.70 -6.19 14.10
CA SER A 216 1.30 -5.84 13.81
C SER A 216 0.52 -5.42 15.06
N VAL A 217 -0.38 -4.46 14.86
CA VAL A 217 -1.39 -4.06 15.87
C VAL A 217 -2.81 -4.56 15.54
N ALA A 218 -2.98 -5.38 14.50
CA ALA A 218 -4.31 -5.83 14.07
C ALA A 218 -5.08 -6.57 15.18
N ALA A 219 -4.40 -7.39 15.99
CA ALA A 219 -5.03 -8.11 17.09
C ALA A 219 -5.51 -7.21 18.25
N MET A 220 -5.12 -5.93 18.27
CA MET A 220 -5.58 -4.95 19.27
C MET A 220 -6.89 -4.25 18.84
N ALA A 221 -7.17 -4.21 17.54
CA ALA A 221 -8.28 -3.43 17.01
C ALA A 221 -9.66 -3.81 17.60
N PRO A 222 -9.98 -5.07 17.94
CA PRO A 222 -11.24 -5.41 18.60
C PRO A 222 -11.47 -4.72 19.95
N GLU A 223 -10.40 -4.38 20.67
CA GLU A 223 -10.44 -3.78 22.00
C GLU A 223 -10.46 -2.24 21.96
N MET A 224 -10.48 -1.62 20.76
CA MET A 224 -10.35 -0.18 20.56
C MET A 224 -11.46 0.36 19.64
N GLU A 225 -12.12 1.43 20.06
CA GLU A 225 -13.22 2.04 19.30
C GLU A 225 -12.71 2.82 18.07
N HIS A 226 -11.52 3.42 18.17
CA HIS A 226 -10.97 4.34 17.17
C HIS A 226 -9.82 3.73 16.35
N LEU A 227 -9.60 2.41 16.37
CA LEU A 227 -8.55 1.76 15.62
C LEU A 227 -9.11 0.94 14.45
N PHE A 228 -8.64 1.22 13.23
CA PHE A 228 -8.90 0.41 12.03
C PHE A 228 -7.61 0.00 11.37
N VAL A 229 -7.34 -1.31 11.29
CA VAL A 229 -6.11 -1.87 10.71
C VAL A 229 -6.41 -2.61 9.43
N VAL A 230 -5.73 -2.30 8.32
CA VAL A 230 -5.94 -2.97 7.03
C VAL A 230 -4.77 -3.84 6.60
N ARG A 231 -5.10 -4.94 5.93
CA ARG A 231 -4.19 -5.94 5.36
C ARG A 231 -4.45 -6.11 3.87
N SER A 232 -3.39 -6.44 3.11
CA SER A 232 -3.48 -6.60 1.66
C SER A 232 -2.88 -7.92 1.19
N LEU A 233 -3.71 -8.86 0.78
CA LEU A 233 -3.25 -10.11 0.16
C LEU A 233 -2.61 -9.88 -1.21
N THR A 234 -2.95 -8.77 -1.85
CA THR A 234 -2.38 -8.31 -3.14
C THR A 234 -0.86 -8.34 -3.13
N LYS A 235 -0.25 -7.86 -2.03
CA LYS A 235 1.20 -7.70 -1.86
C LYS A 235 1.82 -8.97 -1.28
N SER A 236 1.28 -9.43 -0.17
CA SER A 236 1.79 -10.55 0.61
C SER A 236 1.86 -11.84 -0.20
N PHE A 237 0.83 -12.13 -0.99
CA PHE A 237 0.74 -13.36 -1.77
C PHE A 237 0.92 -13.17 -3.29
N GLY A 238 1.37 -11.99 -3.75
CA GLY A 238 1.67 -11.78 -5.16
C GLY A 238 0.47 -11.90 -6.11
N VAL A 239 -0.74 -11.51 -5.67
CA VAL A 239 -2.00 -11.65 -6.42
C VAL A 239 -2.67 -10.30 -6.75
N PRO A 240 -1.97 -9.35 -7.40
CA PRO A 240 -2.52 -8.02 -7.64
C PRO A 240 -3.78 -8.04 -8.53
N GLY A 241 -3.91 -9.02 -9.40
CA GLY A 241 -5.06 -9.18 -10.31
C GLY A 241 -6.33 -9.69 -9.62
N ILE A 242 -6.23 -10.34 -8.46
CA ILE A 242 -7.37 -10.88 -7.70
C ILE A 242 -8.08 -9.79 -6.90
N ARG A 243 -7.37 -8.75 -6.48
CA ARG A 243 -7.92 -7.63 -5.70
C ARG A 243 -8.53 -8.06 -4.37
N LEU A 244 -7.70 -8.30 -3.35
CA LEU A 244 -8.18 -8.82 -2.07
C LEU A 244 -7.43 -8.23 -0.88
N GLY A 245 -8.17 -7.90 0.17
CA GLY A 245 -7.69 -7.42 1.45
C GLY A 245 -8.79 -7.52 2.51
N PHE A 246 -8.46 -7.17 3.73
CA PHE A 246 -9.41 -7.08 4.82
C PHE A 246 -8.97 -6.02 5.83
N GLY A 247 -9.94 -5.50 6.58
CA GLY A 247 -9.74 -4.64 7.74
C GLY A 247 -10.09 -5.37 9.03
N VAL A 248 -9.59 -4.86 10.15
CA VAL A 248 -9.94 -5.29 11.51
C VAL A 248 -10.29 -4.06 12.34
N ALA A 249 -11.39 -4.10 13.06
CA ALA A 249 -11.89 -3.01 13.90
C ALA A 249 -12.63 -3.54 15.14
N GLY A 250 -12.94 -2.65 16.07
CA GLY A 250 -13.92 -2.89 17.14
C GLY A 250 -15.31 -3.18 16.59
N ASP A 251 -16.17 -3.76 17.42
CA ASP A 251 -17.47 -4.32 17.02
C ASP A 251 -18.34 -3.30 16.27
N GLU A 252 -18.50 -2.10 16.79
CA GLU A 252 -19.38 -1.07 16.21
C GLU A 252 -18.88 -0.62 14.83
N LEU A 253 -17.60 -0.29 14.71
CA LEU A 253 -17.01 0.15 13.44
C LEU A 253 -17.02 -0.98 12.40
N ALA A 254 -16.71 -2.21 12.81
CA ALA A 254 -16.75 -3.38 11.93
C ALA A 254 -18.18 -3.66 11.44
N GLU A 255 -19.20 -3.56 12.33
CA GLU A 255 -20.61 -3.73 11.95
C GLU A 255 -21.05 -2.66 10.95
N VAL A 256 -20.78 -1.37 11.22
CA VAL A 256 -21.12 -0.26 10.33
C VAL A 256 -20.48 -0.47 8.96
N MET A 257 -19.18 -0.76 8.91
CA MET A 257 -18.46 -0.98 7.64
C MET A 257 -18.99 -2.20 6.88
N ASN A 258 -19.27 -3.31 7.56
CA ASN A 258 -19.84 -4.50 6.92
C ASN A 258 -21.24 -4.26 6.35
N ARG A 259 -22.04 -3.41 6.99
CA ARG A 259 -23.39 -3.07 6.54
C ARG A 259 -23.39 -2.07 5.36
N THR A 260 -22.38 -1.17 5.30
CA THR A 260 -22.34 -0.07 4.32
C THR A 260 -21.45 -0.35 3.12
N ARG A 261 -20.57 -1.36 3.17
CA ARG A 261 -19.76 -1.76 2.01
C ARG A 261 -20.61 -2.15 0.81
N LEU A 262 -20.08 -2.02 -0.40
CA LEU A 262 -20.78 -2.41 -1.61
C LEU A 262 -21.12 -3.92 -1.59
N PRO A 263 -22.38 -4.30 -1.88
CA PRO A 263 -22.75 -5.70 -2.00
C PRO A 263 -21.92 -6.40 -3.08
N TRP A 264 -21.48 -7.63 -2.81
CA TRP A 264 -20.75 -8.50 -3.75
C TRP A 264 -19.50 -7.87 -4.38
N SER A 265 -18.84 -6.90 -3.69
CA SER A 265 -17.63 -6.22 -4.19
C SER A 265 -16.47 -7.19 -4.42
N ILE A 266 -16.41 -8.31 -3.67
CA ILE A 266 -15.41 -9.36 -3.83
C ILE A 266 -16.04 -10.52 -4.61
N SER A 267 -15.43 -10.95 -5.71
CA SER A 267 -15.91 -12.08 -6.50
C SER A 267 -15.77 -13.42 -5.74
N SER A 268 -16.57 -14.43 -6.12
CA SER A 268 -16.46 -15.78 -5.55
C SER A 268 -15.05 -16.37 -5.71
N LEU A 269 -14.41 -16.10 -6.86
CA LEU A 269 -13.03 -16.53 -7.13
C LEU A 269 -12.04 -15.88 -6.15
N ALA A 270 -12.15 -14.58 -5.93
CA ALA A 270 -11.28 -13.84 -5.02
C ALA A 270 -11.48 -14.29 -3.57
N SER A 271 -12.73 -14.44 -3.11
CA SER A 271 -13.05 -14.89 -1.75
C SER A 271 -12.48 -16.28 -1.47
N ALA A 272 -12.65 -17.23 -2.41
CA ALA A 272 -12.10 -18.58 -2.28
C ALA A 272 -10.56 -18.58 -2.30
N ALA A 273 -9.95 -17.79 -3.20
CA ALA A 273 -8.50 -17.63 -3.24
C ALA A 273 -7.96 -17.05 -1.93
N GLY A 274 -8.62 -16.05 -1.35
CA GLY A 274 -8.22 -15.46 -0.09
C GLY A 274 -8.21 -16.45 1.07
N ALA A 275 -9.28 -17.23 1.21
CA ALA A 275 -9.35 -18.26 2.24
C ALA A 275 -8.24 -19.31 2.10
N HIS A 276 -7.88 -19.67 0.86
CA HIS A 276 -6.80 -20.62 0.58
C HIS A 276 -5.42 -20.02 0.86
N LEU A 277 -5.17 -18.78 0.41
CA LEU A 277 -3.88 -18.10 0.55
C LEU A 277 -3.50 -17.87 2.01
N LEU A 278 -4.45 -17.49 2.86
CA LEU A 278 -4.22 -17.25 4.30
C LEU A 278 -3.79 -18.52 5.06
N ALA A 279 -3.94 -19.71 4.49
CA ALA A 279 -3.41 -20.95 5.05
C ALA A 279 -1.96 -21.27 4.58
N GLN A 280 -1.36 -20.43 3.73
CA GLN A 280 -0.04 -20.65 3.13
C GLN A 280 1.07 -19.91 3.89
N GLU A 281 1.18 -20.09 5.19
CA GLU A 281 2.17 -19.37 6.03
C GLU A 281 3.61 -19.65 5.62
N SER A 282 3.93 -20.89 5.20
CA SER A 282 5.27 -21.26 4.74
C SER A 282 5.74 -20.41 3.54
N HIS A 283 4.82 -20.01 2.65
CA HIS A 283 5.11 -19.12 1.53
C HIS A 283 5.55 -17.73 2.03
N LEU A 284 4.91 -17.20 3.05
CA LEU A 284 5.29 -15.91 3.64
C LEU A 284 6.63 -15.97 4.37
N VAL A 285 6.91 -17.06 5.08
CA VAL A 285 8.21 -17.30 5.74
C VAL A 285 9.34 -17.29 4.71
N GLU A 286 9.17 -18.04 3.62
CA GLU A 286 10.17 -18.10 2.55
C GLU A 286 10.30 -16.75 1.81
N SER A 287 9.17 -16.04 1.60
CA SER A 287 9.18 -14.70 1.02
C SER A 287 10.02 -13.72 1.83
N ARG A 288 9.86 -13.70 3.16
CA ARG A 288 10.65 -12.84 4.06
C ARG A 288 12.14 -13.18 4.00
N ARG A 289 12.48 -14.48 3.93
CA ARG A 289 13.88 -14.92 3.80
C ARG A 289 14.51 -14.36 2.54
N VAL A 290 13.85 -14.59 1.38
CA VAL A 290 14.33 -14.10 0.08
C VAL A 290 14.42 -12.58 0.05
N ILE A 291 13.39 -11.87 0.51
CA ILE A 291 13.38 -10.40 0.55
C ILE A 291 14.56 -9.87 1.36
N LYS A 292 14.83 -10.43 2.55
CA LYS A 292 15.94 -10.00 3.41
C LYS A 292 17.31 -10.23 2.77
N GLU A 293 17.48 -11.33 2.06
CA GLU A 293 18.72 -11.65 1.33
C GLU A 293 18.92 -10.67 0.17
N GLU A 294 17.87 -10.45 -0.63
CA GLU A 294 17.93 -9.57 -1.80
C GLU A 294 18.06 -8.09 -1.44
N ILE A 295 17.44 -7.60 -0.35
CA ILE A 295 17.65 -6.25 0.15
C ILE A 295 19.13 -6.01 0.46
N ARG A 296 19.78 -6.95 1.17
CA ARG A 296 21.21 -6.84 1.51
C ARG A 296 22.08 -6.74 0.25
N TRP A 297 21.83 -7.61 -0.69
CA TRP A 297 22.58 -7.61 -1.95
C TRP A 297 22.36 -6.35 -2.77
N LEU A 298 21.07 -5.96 -2.99
CA LEU A 298 20.72 -4.73 -3.70
C LEU A 298 21.31 -3.49 -3.04
N THR A 299 21.28 -3.40 -1.71
CA THR A 299 21.85 -2.28 -0.97
C THR A 299 23.37 -2.14 -1.25
N CYS A 300 24.11 -3.25 -1.31
CA CYS A 300 25.54 -3.23 -1.64
C CYS A 300 25.77 -2.77 -3.09
N GLU A 301 25.03 -3.32 -4.04
CA GLU A 301 25.17 -3.00 -5.46
C GLU A 301 24.79 -1.54 -5.77
N LEU A 302 23.68 -1.05 -5.19
CA LEU A 302 23.27 0.35 -5.35
C LEU A 302 24.30 1.34 -4.79
N LYS A 303 24.88 1.04 -3.61
CA LYS A 303 25.97 1.83 -3.05
C LYS A 303 27.24 1.80 -3.93
N ARG A 304 27.57 0.66 -4.51
CA ARG A 304 28.68 0.51 -5.47
C ARG A 304 28.50 1.44 -6.67
N LEU A 305 27.26 1.64 -7.13
CA LEU A 305 26.92 2.55 -8.23
C LEU A 305 26.84 4.04 -7.83
N GLY A 306 27.19 4.40 -6.59
CA GLY A 306 27.11 5.78 -6.09
C GLY A 306 25.71 6.26 -5.76
N LEU A 307 24.73 5.33 -5.74
CA LEU A 307 23.36 5.58 -5.30
C LEU A 307 23.26 5.45 -3.76
N ASP A 308 22.21 6.02 -3.19
CA ASP A 308 22.01 6.10 -1.75
C ASP A 308 20.73 5.37 -1.31
N PRO A 309 20.77 4.03 -1.16
CA PRO A 309 19.63 3.25 -0.70
C PRO A 309 19.35 3.52 0.77
N ILE A 310 18.06 3.82 1.06
CA ILE A 310 17.55 3.94 2.42
C ILE A 310 17.31 2.53 2.98
N GLU A 311 17.59 2.33 4.26
CA GLU A 311 17.30 1.05 4.94
C GLU A 311 15.81 0.71 4.84
N SER A 312 15.53 -0.53 4.44
CA SER A 312 14.17 -1.00 4.25
C SER A 312 13.95 -2.34 4.93
N SER A 313 12.77 -2.52 5.51
CA SER A 313 12.30 -3.75 6.14
C SER A 313 11.39 -4.59 5.23
N VAL A 314 11.13 -4.14 3.99
CA VAL A 314 10.07 -4.69 3.14
C VAL A 314 10.54 -4.87 1.69
N ASN A 315 9.71 -5.44 0.82
CA ASN A 315 10.05 -5.80 -0.56
C ASN A 315 10.22 -4.62 -1.55
N PHE A 316 10.71 -3.48 -1.07
CA PHE A 316 11.12 -2.34 -1.91
C PHE A 316 12.16 -1.49 -1.17
N ILE A 317 12.93 -0.71 -1.92
CA ILE A 317 13.96 0.18 -1.40
C ILE A 317 13.73 1.57 -1.97
N LEU A 318 13.69 2.59 -1.10
CA LEU A 318 13.77 3.99 -1.51
C LEU A 318 15.24 4.34 -1.75
N VAL A 319 15.55 4.91 -2.91
CA VAL A 319 16.94 5.14 -3.34
C VAL A 319 17.15 6.59 -3.72
N GLY A 320 18.05 7.27 -3.02
CA GLY A 320 18.54 8.59 -3.39
C GLY A 320 19.42 8.53 -4.63
N VAL A 321 19.17 9.43 -5.58
CA VAL A 321 19.85 9.42 -6.90
C VAL A 321 20.80 10.61 -7.10
N VAL A 322 20.72 11.63 -6.25
CA VAL A 322 21.51 12.87 -6.36
C VAL A 322 23.02 12.61 -6.31
N GLY A 323 23.45 11.66 -5.47
CA GLY A 323 24.88 11.27 -5.35
C GLY A 323 25.49 10.73 -6.64
N ALA A 324 24.66 10.15 -7.52
CA ALA A 324 25.08 9.71 -8.85
C ALA A 324 25.01 10.81 -9.93
N GLY A 325 24.69 12.05 -9.56
CA GLY A 325 24.65 13.20 -10.47
C GLY A 325 23.46 13.19 -11.45
N ILE A 326 22.37 12.46 -11.14
CA ILE A 326 21.20 12.33 -12.00
C ILE A 326 19.91 12.68 -11.23
N ARG A 327 18.89 13.16 -11.93
CA ARG A 327 17.54 13.36 -11.38
C ARG A 327 16.66 12.14 -11.59
N SER A 328 15.70 11.91 -10.68
CA SER A 328 14.80 10.76 -10.76
C SER A 328 14.01 10.72 -12.07
N SER A 329 13.53 11.87 -12.54
CA SER A 329 12.77 11.98 -13.80
C SER A 329 13.60 11.61 -15.04
N GLU A 330 14.90 11.89 -15.03
CA GLU A 330 15.83 11.50 -16.08
C GLU A 330 16.17 10.01 -15.98
N LEU A 331 16.54 9.53 -14.79
CA LEU A 331 16.86 8.13 -14.56
C LEU A 331 15.72 7.20 -14.96
N VAL A 332 14.47 7.54 -14.59
CA VAL A 332 13.28 6.77 -14.97
C VAL A 332 13.19 6.61 -16.49
N LYS A 333 13.37 7.71 -17.24
CA LYS A 333 13.32 7.66 -18.72
C LYS A 333 14.42 6.80 -19.33
N LEU A 334 15.63 6.88 -18.79
CA LEU A 334 16.76 6.08 -19.27
C LEU A 334 16.57 4.59 -18.94
N MET A 335 16.09 4.26 -17.73
CA MET A 335 15.75 2.89 -17.35
C MET A 335 14.62 2.31 -18.21
N GLU A 336 13.67 3.13 -18.63
CA GLU A 336 12.62 2.72 -19.56
C GLU A 336 13.19 2.32 -20.94
N VAL A 337 14.25 2.98 -21.41
CA VAL A 337 14.94 2.57 -22.64
C VAL A 337 15.59 1.18 -22.48
N GLU A 338 16.11 0.88 -21.31
CA GLU A 338 16.67 -0.43 -20.95
C GLU A 338 15.57 -1.46 -20.59
N ARG A 339 14.28 -1.14 -20.83
CA ARG A 339 13.12 -1.99 -20.55
C ARG A 339 12.91 -2.31 -19.06
N VAL A 340 13.35 -1.42 -18.17
CA VAL A 340 13.14 -1.51 -16.72
C VAL A 340 12.27 -0.35 -16.27
N LEU A 341 11.11 -0.68 -15.68
CA LEU A 341 10.20 0.31 -15.11
C LEU A 341 10.54 0.53 -13.64
N VAL A 342 10.89 1.75 -13.26
CA VAL A 342 11.15 2.12 -11.85
C VAL A 342 10.14 3.16 -11.38
N ARG A 343 9.96 3.30 -10.07
CA ARG A 343 8.99 4.23 -9.50
C ARG A 343 9.63 5.59 -9.22
N ASP A 344 9.20 6.61 -9.97
CA ASP A 344 9.49 8.00 -9.66
C ASP A 344 8.76 8.42 -8.37
N CYS A 345 9.50 8.98 -7.41
CA CYS A 345 8.97 9.35 -6.11
C CYS A 345 8.50 10.82 -6.00
N ARG A 346 8.45 11.58 -7.09
CA ARG A 346 7.92 12.95 -7.08
C ARG A 346 6.48 13.02 -6.57
N SER A 347 5.66 12.03 -6.89
CA SER A 347 4.26 11.95 -6.43
C SER A 347 4.12 11.68 -4.92
N PHE A 348 5.21 11.40 -4.21
CA PHE A 348 5.25 11.29 -2.75
C PHE A 348 5.74 12.60 -2.10
N GLY A 349 5.92 13.67 -2.86
CA GLY A 349 6.46 14.94 -2.37
C GLY A 349 7.98 14.95 -2.16
N LEU A 350 8.70 13.96 -2.74
CA LEU A 350 10.16 13.80 -2.56
C LEU A 350 11.01 14.52 -3.63
N GLY A 351 10.41 15.39 -4.42
CA GLY A 351 11.12 16.09 -5.49
C GLY A 351 11.70 15.13 -6.54
N GLU A 352 12.83 15.48 -7.11
CA GLU A 352 13.54 14.68 -8.12
C GLU A 352 14.74 13.89 -7.54
N ASP A 353 14.78 13.73 -6.22
CA ASP A 353 15.93 13.18 -5.51
C ASP A 353 15.86 11.67 -5.29
N TYR A 354 14.68 11.08 -5.46
CA TYR A 354 14.42 9.68 -5.09
C TYR A 354 13.66 8.90 -6.15
N ILE A 355 14.05 7.62 -6.28
CA ILE A 355 13.26 6.56 -6.92
C ILE A 355 12.94 5.48 -5.90
N ARG A 356 11.95 4.64 -6.16
CA ARG A 356 11.69 3.42 -5.40
C ARG A 356 11.81 2.22 -6.31
N LEU A 357 12.55 1.21 -5.86
CA LEU A 357 12.78 -0.06 -6.54
C LEU A 357 12.12 -1.20 -5.77
N ALA A 358 11.33 -2.02 -6.43
CA ALA A 358 10.86 -3.27 -5.85
C ALA A 358 12.04 -4.22 -5.63
N VAL A 359 11.92 -5.14 -4.65
CA VAL A 359 12.84 -6.25 -4.46
C VAL A 359 12.27 -7.46 -5.20
N ARG A 360 13.04 -8.02 -6.12
CA ARG A 360 12.66 -9.16 -6.95
C ARG A 360 13.63 -10.35 -6.73
N ARG A 361 13.55 -11.40 -7.55
CA ARG A 361 14.50 -12.52 -7.50
C ARG A 361 15.88 -12.08 -7.99
N ARG A 362 16.93 -12.78 -7.58
CA ARG A 362 18.32 -12.47 -7.88
C ARG A 362 18.58 -12.23 -9.37
N GLU A 363 18.12 -13.10 -10.23
CA GLU A 363 18.31 -12.99 -11.69
C GLU A 363 17.72 -11.70 -12.27
N GLU A 364 16.53 -11.30 -11.78
CA GLU A 364 15.89 -10.05 -12.19
C GLU A 364 16.64 -8.84 -11.62
N ASN A 365 17.08 -8.93 -10.35
CA ASN A 365 17.84 -7.89 -9.68
C ASN A 365 19.20 -7.66 -10.37
N GLU A 366 19.90 -8.69 -10.79
CA GLU A 366 21.14 -8.59 -11.57
C GLU A 366 20.91 -7.88 -12.91
N ARG A 367 19.83 -8.21 -13.63
CA ARG A 367 19.47 -7.52 -14.88
C ARG A 367 19.16 -6.02 -14.63
N MET A 368 18.46 -5.70 -13.57
CA MET A 368 18.16 -4.30 -13.18
C MET A 368 19.43 -3.53 -12.82
N ILE A 369 20.36 -4.13 -12.06
CA ILE A 369 21.65 -3.52 -11.74
C ILE A 369 22.48 -3.30 -13.02
N GLY A 370 22.53 -4.27 -13.93
CA GLY A 370 23.21 -4.11 -15.23
C GLY A 370 22.63 -2.97 -16.08
N ALA A 371 21.31 -2.75 -16.03
CA ALA A 371 20.68 -1.61 -16.67
C ALA A 371 21.10 -0.28 -16.01
N LEU A 372 21.16 -0.22 -14.67
CA LEU A 372 21.66 0.95 -13.93
C LEU A 372 23.12 1.26 -14.25
N GLU A 373 24.01 0.25 -14.31
CA GLU A 373 25.42 0.42 -14.69
C GLU A 373 25.56 1.10 -16.07
N LYS A 374 24.79 0.61 -17.03
CA LYS A 374 24.79 1.15 -18.39
C LYS A 374 24.29 2.60 -18.43
N VAL A 375 23.18 2.88 -17.73
CA VAL A 375 22.54 4.20 -17.71
C VAL A 375 23.43 5.23 -16.99
N LEU A 376 24.09 4.84 -15.91
CA LEU A 376 24.97 5.72 -15.13
C LEU A 376 26.38 5.85 -15.74
N GLY A 377 26.67 5.14 -16.85
CA GLY A 377 27.98 5.16 -17.50
C GLY A 377 29.10 4.62 -16.62
N TRP A 378 28.74 3.76 -15.66
CA TRP A 378 29.67 3.20 -14.69
C TRP A 378 30.67 2.28 -15.41
N ARG A 379 31.96 2.61 -15.24
CA ARG A 379 33.08 1.77 -15.72
C ARG A 379 33.77 1.26 -14.48
N GLY A 380 33.53 -0.01 -14.13
CA GLY A 380 34.04 -0.70 -12.96
C GLY A 380 35.55 -0.61 -12.79
#